data_ff0472671b98d46862849d7ecc73cddc
#
_entry.id   ff0472671b98d46862849d7ecc73cddc
#
_cell.length_a   1.000
_cell.length_b   1.000
_cell.length_c   1.000
_cell.angle_alpha   90.00
_cell.angle_beta   90.00
_cell.angle_gamma   90.00
#
_symmetry.space_group_name_H-M   'P 1'
#
loop_
_entity.id
_entity.type
_entity.pdbx_description
1 polymer ?
#
loop_
_entity_poly.entity_id
_entity_poly.type
_entity_poly.pdbx_seq_one_letter_code
_entity_poly.pdbx_strand_id
1 'polypeptide(L)'
;MSESSEKIESAVTVTESLNVSGVPRRSLLKGTAGILATGLFPAVHAQEKIVLRYLGTAVNQDKAIAEKFKADTGIEIQYVAVTTDEVTKRAVTAPNSFDLIDEEYFSLKKVVPTGNLKGIDVKRIKNADKITTLFTKGEVAGKKVGDQGTAPRKVIYLEGEKSKVFAKSPTQYMSLIPTVYNADTLGIRPDLIKRPITSWAELLNPEFKGKASILNIPSIGIMDAAMVVEAMGLYKYPDKGNMTKKEIDLTIKTLIEAKKAGQFRSLWKDFNESVNLMASGEVVIQSMWSPAVTAVRSKGIDCTFQPLKEGYRAWAAGFGLPATLSGRKLDGCYEFINWFLDGWAGAYLNRQGYYSAVLETAKAKMEPYEWAYWMEGKPATQDVKSPKGDVLAKVGAVRDGGSYETRMGGIACWNAVMDENNYMVQKWNEFVAA
;
A
#
# COMPACT_ATOMS: atom_id res chain seq x y z
N MET A 1 -57.14 0.68 15.68
CA MET A 1 -57.60 -0.16 14.54
C MET A 1 -56.35 -0.43 13.76
N SER A 2 -55.88 -1.44 13.95
CA SER A 2 -55.52 -2.87 13.78
C SER A 2 -54.21 -2.93 13.04
N GLU A 3 -53.15 -3.29 13.74
CA GLU A 3 -52.53 -4.65 13.87
C GLU A 3 -52.31 -5.36 12.54
N SER A 4 -51.05 -5.60 12.22
CA SER A 4 -50.56 -6.95 11.91
C SER A 4 -49.04 -7.02 11.98
N SER A 5 -48.60 -7.71 13.00
CA SER A 5 -47.28 -8.25 13.22
C SER A 5 -47.17 -9.57 12.44
N GLU A 6 -46.08 -9.76 11.69
CA GLU A 6 -45.67 -11.10 11.25
C GLU A 6 -44.28 -11.48 11.77
N LYS A 7 -44.33 -12.55 12.57
CA LYS A 7 -43.20 -13.29 13.08
C LYS A 7 -42.56 -14.12 11.96
N ILE A 8 -41.25 -14.16 11.93
CA ILE A 8 -40.51 -15.19 11.19
C ILE A 8 -39.82 -16.08 12.23
N GLU A 9 -40.25 -17.33 12.22
CA GLU A 9 -39.76 -18.42 13.05
C GLU A 9 -38.36 -18.93 12.63
N SER A 10 -37.62 -19.32 13.64
CA SER A 10 -36.34 -20.02 13.56
C SER A 10 -36.48 -21.46 13.06
N ALA A 11 -35.73 -21.85 12.03
CA ALA A 11 -35.57 -23.25 11.66
C ALA A 11 -34.36 -23.86 12.37
N VAL A 12 -34.67 -24.81 13.25
CA VAL A 12 -33.72 -25.70 13.91
C VAL A 12 -33.46 -26.88 12.96
N THR A 13 -32.22 -27.10 12.59
CA THR A 13 -31.82 -28.30 11.85
C THR A 13 -31.39 -29.40 12.81
N VAL A 14 -32.14 -30.48 12.78
CA VAL A 14 -31.91 -31.72 13.55
C VAL A 14 -30.86 -32.56 12.77
N THR A 15 -29.80 -32.91 13.44
CA THR A 15 -28.83 -33.93 12.98
C THR A 15 -29.29 -35.30 13.41
N GLU A 16 -29.70 -36.15 12.47
CA GLU A 16 -29.91 -37.57 12.69
C GLU A 16 -28.58 -38.34 12.65
N SER A 17 -28.31 -39.04 13.74
CA SER A 17 -27.23 -39.99 13.89
C SER A 17 -27.70 -41.39 13.44
N LEU A 18 -27.18 -41.92 12.37
CA LEU A 18 -27.39 -43.34 11.99
C LEU A 18 -26.38 -44.24 12.70
N ASN A 19 -26.90 -44.99 13.64
CA ASN A 19 -26.22 -46.10 14.28
C ASN A 19 -26.37 -47.36 13.41
N VAL A 20 -25.27 -47.97 12.94
CA VAL A 20 -25.29 -49.32 12.37
C VAL A 20 -24.40 -50.22 13.22
N SER A 21 -25.07 -51.09 13.95
CA SER A 21 -24.49 -52.17 14.73
C SER A 21 -24.28 -53.45 13.90
N GLY A 22 -23.11 -54.04 14.04
CA GLY A 22 -22.96 -55.48 14.13
C GLY A 22 -22.81 -56.31 12.89
N VAL A 23 -21.58 -56.79 12.60
CA VAL A 23 -21.33 -58.11 11.94
C VAL A 23 -20.11 -58.75 12.62
N PRO A 24 -20.18 -60.08 12.94
CA PRO A 24 -19.26 -60.74 13.84
C PRO A 24 -17.98 -61.28 13.16
N ARG A 25 -16.95 -61.42 14.01
CA ARG A 25 -15.70 -62.12 13.68
C ARG A 25 -15.95 -63.65 13.66
N ARG A 26 -15.52 -64.35 12.59
CA ARG A 26 -14.73 -65.60 12.66
C ARG A 26 -14.59 -66.33 11.32
N SER A 27 -13.30 -66.71 11.09
CA SER A 27 -12.78 -67.85 10.33
C SER A 27 -12.99 -67.93 8.82
N LEU A 28 -11.85 -67.96 8.08
CA LEU A 28 -11.25 -69.22 7.60
C LEU A 28 -9.88 -68.95 6.94
N LEU A 29 -8.87 -69.58 7.50
CA LEU A 29 -7.60 -69.83 6.86
C LEU A 29 -7.80 -70.93 5.78
N LYS A 30 -7.28 -70.70 4.56
CA LYS A 30 -6.54 -71.75 3.77
C LYS A 30 -6.09 -71.18 2.41
N GLY A 31 -4.83 -70.91 2.28
CA GLY A 31 -3.87 -71.37 1.31
C GLY A 31 -4.07 -71.02 -0.18
N THR A 32 -3.19 -70.12 -0.65
CA THR A 32 -2.38 -70.40 -1.86
C THR A 32 -1.24 -69.40 -1.92
N ALA A 33 -0.03 -69.88 -2.06
CA ALA A 33 1.19 -69.15 -2.33
C ALA A 33 1.12 -68.52 -3.72
N GLY A 34 1.25 -67.21 -3.83
CA GLY A 34 1.30 -66.39 -5.03
C GLY A 34 2.20 -65.19 -4.86
N ILE A 35 3.40 -65.34 -5.39
CA ILE A 35 4.37 -64.34 -5.86
C ILE A 35 4.25 -62.92 -5.24
N LEU A 36 5.11 -62.62 -4.28
CA LEU A 36 5.42 -61.27 -3.85
C LEU A 36 6.14 -60.48 -4.98
N ALA A 37 5.39 -59.83 -5.84
CA ALA A 37 5.90 -58.69 -6.59
C ALA A 37 5.91 -57.48 -5.65
N THR A 38 7.07 -57.24 -5.03
CA THR A 38 7.33 -55.96 -4.31
C THR A 38 7.40 -54.85 -5.34
N GLY A 39 6.22 -54.36 -5.75
CA GLY A 39 6.12 -53.07 -6.41
C GLY A 39 6.49 -52.03 -5.40
N LEU A 40 7.71 -51.53 -5.46
CA LEU A 40 8.11 -50.24 -4.88
C LEU A 40 7.29 -49.16 -5.59
N PHE A 41 6.06 -48.92 -5.12
CA PHE A 41 5.40 -47.65 -5.41
C PHE A 41 6.26 -46.59 -4.73
N PRO A 42 6.87 -45.64 -5.47
CA PRO A 42 7.46 -44.49 -4.82
C PRO A 42 6.33 -43.85 -4.02
N ALA A 43 6.51 -43.77 -2.70
CA ALA A 43 5.63 -42.98 -1.85
C ALA A 43 5.66 -41.56 -2.45
N VAL A 44 4.62 -41.19 -3.18
CA VAL A 44 4.37 -39.81 -3.55
C VAL A 44 4.14 -39.13 -2.21
N HIS A 45 5.20 -38.60 -1.61
CA HIS A 45 5.07 -37.64 -0.52
C HIS A 45 4.28 -36.50 -1.13
N ALA A 46 2.98 -36.45 -0.84
CA ALA A 46 2.18 -35.25 -1.09
C ALA A 46 2.93 -34.12 -0.41
N GLN A 47 3.59 -33.31 -1.24
CA GLN A 47 4.41 -32.20 -0.75
C GLN A 47 3.44 -31.29 0.02
N GLU A 48 3.66 -31.18 1.33
CA GLU A 48 2.78 -30.44 2.22
C GLU A 48 2.56 -29.03 1.65
N LYS A 49 1.30 -28.67 1.41
CA LYS A 49 0.91 -27.42 0.75
C LYS A 49 1.41 -26.23 1.58
N ILE A 50 2.20 -25.36 0.97
CA ILE A 50 2.67 -24.13 1.63
C ILE A 50 1.56 -23.10 1.52
N VAL A 51 1.13 -22.56 2.67
CA VAL A 51 0.22 -21.42 2.79
C VAL A 51 0.95 -20.31 3.54
N LEU A 52 1.10 -19.14 2.93
CA LEU A 52 1.74 -17.97 3.50
C LEU A 52 0.69 -16.97 3.96
N ARG A 53 0.71 -16.62 5.24
CA ARG A 53 -0.14 -15.56 5.80
C ARG A 53 0.52 -14.22 5.48
N TYR A 54 -0.11 -13.44 4.62
CA TYR A 54 0.40 -12.15 4.17
C TYR A 54 -0.39 -11.01 4.82
N LEU A 55 0.23 -10.33 5.78
CA LEU A 55 -0.28 -9.14 6.46
C LEU A 55 0.07 -7.89 5.67
N GLY A 56 -0.91 -7.02 5.43
CA GLY A 56 -0.68 -5.75 4.74
C GLY A 56 -1.96 -4.95 4.56
N THR A 57 -1.86 -3.85 3.84
CA THR A 57 -3.01 -3.08 3.37
C THR A 57 -3.57 -3.68 2.07
N ALA A 58 -4.72 -3.19 1.64
CA ALA A 58 -5.35 -3.65 0.39
C ALA A 58 -4.55 -3.29 -0.90
N VAL A 59 -3.49 -2.49 -0.80
CA VAL A 59 -2.72 -1.99 -1.97
C VAL A 59 -2.13 -3.14 -2.79
N ASN A 60 -1.40 -4.07 -2.15
CA ASN A 60 -0.77 -5.21 -2.82
C ASN A 60 -1.56 -6.51 -2.67
N GLN A 61 -2.73 -6.47 -2.02
CA GLN A 61 -3.54 -7.65 -1.69
C GLN A 61 -4.71 -7.82 -2.66
N ASP A 62 -4.43 -7.79 -3.96
CA ASP A 62 -5.44 -8.12 -4.97
C ASP A 62 -5.53 -9.64 -5.19
N LYS A 63 -6.76 -10.15 -5.29
CA LYS A 63 -7.04 -11.57 -5.50
C LYS A 63 -6.31 -12.13 -6.73
N ALA A 64 -6.22 -11.35 -7.81
CA ALA A 64 -5.54 -11.76 -9.04
C ALA A 64 -4.04 -12.01 -8.82
N ILE A 65 -3.39 -11.29 -7.90
CA ILE A 65 -1.98 -11.50 -7.55
C ILE A 65 -1.83 -12.87 -6.85
N ALA A 66 -2.68 -13.17 -5.87
CA ALA A 66 -2.62 -14.44 -5.14
C ALA A 66 -2.93 -15.64 -6.05
N GLU A 67 -3.94 -15.51 -6.92
CA GLU A 67 -4.33 -16.56 -7.88
C GLU A 67 -3.24 -16.84 -8.90
N LYS A 68 -2.63 -15.78 -9.45
CA LYS A 68 -1.53 -15.91 -10.42
C LYS A 68 -0.29 -16.54 -9.79
N PHE A 69 0.11 -16.07 -8.59
CA PHE A 69 1.22 -16.66 -7.86
C PHE A 69 1.00 -18.14 -7.56
N LYS A 70 -0.20 -18.51 -7.09
CA LYS A 70 -0.56 -19.91 -6.85
C LYS A 70 -0.52 -20.76 -8.12
N ALA A 71 -0.99 -20.21 -9.24
CA ALA A 71 -0.95 -20.91 -10.54
C ALA A 71 0.48 -21.15 -11.02
N ASP A 72 1.38 -20.18 -10.77
CA ASP A 72 2.77 -20.24 -11.23
C ASP A 72 3.67 -21.12 -10.33
N THR A 73 3.38 -21.20 -9.01
CA THR A 73 4.29 -21.81 -8.02
C THR A 73 3.68 -22.95 -7.19
N GLY A 74 2.35 -23.04 -7.15
CA GLY A 74 1.64 -23.96 -6.25
C GLY A 74 1.54 -23.48 -4.81
N ILE A 75 2.19 -22.36 -4.44
CA ILE A 75 2.15 -21.76 -3.09
C ILE A 75 0.90 -20.91 -2.96
N GLU A 76 0.20 -21.04 -1.84
CA GLU A 76 -1.01 -20.28 -1.56
C GLU A 76 -0.72 -19.06 -0.67
N ILE A 77 -1.35 -17.93 -1.01
CA ILE A 77 -1.33 -16.71 -0.19
C ILE A 77 -2.67 -16.58 0.52
N GLN A 78 -2.61 -16.42 1.84
CA GLN A 78 -3.74 -16.03 2.67
C GLN A 78 -3.58 -14.56 3.07
N TYR A 79 -4.37 -13.69 2.49
CA TYR A 79 -4.36 -12.26 2.80
C TYR A 79 -4.95 -11.96 4.19
N VAL A 80 -4.27 -11.06 4.91
CA VAL A 80 -4.73 -10.45 6.16
C VAL A 80 -4.72 -8.95 5.94
N ALA A 81 -5.80 -8.43 5.33
CA ALA A 81 -5.96 -7.02 5.01
C ALA A 81 -6.37 -6.22 6.25
N VAL A 82 -5.60 -5.21 6.59
CA VAL A 82 -5.85 -4.31 7.72
C VAL A 82 -5.44 -2.88 7.37
N THR A 83 -5.67 -1.92 8.26
CA THR A 83 -5.19 -0.54 8.09
C THR A 83 -3.68 -0.44 8.31
N THR A 84 -3.03 0.61 7.78
CA THR A 84 -1.58 0.86 7.95
C THR A 84 -1.17 0.83 9.43
N ASP A 85 -1.94 1.47 10.31
CA ASP A 85 -1.63 1.49 11.75
C ASP A 85 -1.73 0.09 12.39
N GLU A 86 -2.69 -0.74 11.96
CA GLU A 86 -2.83 -2.11 12.46
C GLU A 86 -1.72 -3.03 11.91
N VAL A 87 -1.24 -2.81 10.67
CA VAL A 87 -0.05 -3.52 10.14
C VAL A 87 1.14 -3.27 11.06
N THR A 88 1.47 -2.02 11.29
CA THR A 88 2.58 -1.61 12.19
C THR A 88 2.39 -2.15 13.61
N LYS A 89 1.19 -2.05 14.17
CA LYS A 89 0.87 -2.56 15.51
C LYS A 89 1.13 -4.07 15.60
N ARG A 90 0.69 -4.86 14.62
CA ARG A 90 0.95 -6.32 14.60
C ARG A 90 2.41 -6.65 14.40
N ALA A 91 3.13 -5.90 13.58
CA ALA A 91 4.60 -6.07 13.45
C ALA A 91 5.30 -5.90 14.81
N VAL A 92 4.84 -4.94 15.63
CA VAL A 92 5.42 -4.65 16.94
C VAL A 92 4.96 -5.66 18.01
N THR A 93 3.67 -6.05 18.04
CA THR A 93 3.07 -6.76 19.19
C THR A 93 2.76 -8.24 18.93
N ALA A 94 2.63 -8.66 17.67
CA ALA A 94 2.22 -10.00 17.28
C ALA A 94 2.97 -10.54 16.05
N PRO A 95 4.33 -10.58 16.05
CA PRO A 95 5.13 -10.93 14.86
C PRO A 95 4.92 -12.37 14.36
N ASN A 96 4.35 -13.25 15.18
CA ASN A 96 4.03 -14.63 14.79
C ASN A 96 2.65 -14.78 14.11
N SER A 97 1.88 -13.69 13.96
CA SER A 97 0.57 -13.71 13.33
C SER A 97 0.60 -13.72 11.80
N PHE A 98 1.77 -13.56 11.19
CA PHE A 98 1.99 -13.53 9.74
C PHE A 98 3.29 -14.23 9.36
N ASP A 99 3.44 -14.57 8.08
CA ASP A 99 4.65 -15.15 7.51
C ASP A 99 5.36 -14.14 6.58
N LEU A 100 4.60 -13.22 5.98
CA LEU A 100 5.06 -12.10 5.17
C LEU A 100 4.30 -10.84 5.60
N ILE A 101 4.97 -9.71 5.67
CA ILE A 101 4.35 -8.40 5.91
C ILE A 101 4.65 -7.45 4.75
N ASP A 102 3.65 -6.64 4.35
CA ASP A 102 3.83 -5.48 3.50
C ASP A 102 3.69 -4.22 4.38
N GLU A 103 4.82 -3.59 4.68
CA GLU A 103 4.91 -2.49 5.63
C GLU A 103 5.40 -1.23 4.92
N GLU A 104 4.92 -0.08 5.35
CA GLU A 104 5.43 1.19 4.85
C GLU A 104 6.76 1.57 5.52
N TYR A 105 7.70 2.11 4.72
CA TYR A 105 9.05 2.47 5.19
C TYR A 105 9.04 3.46 6.36
N PHE A 106 8.06 4.34 6.44
CA PHE A 106 7.98 5.31 7.52
C PHE A 106 7.73 4.68 8.90
N SER A 107 7.09 3.53 8.95
CA SER A 107 6.79 2.80 10.18
C SER A 107 7.99 2.06 10.75
N LEU A 108 9.04 1.84 9.94
CA LEU A 108 10.22 1.07 10.33
C LEU A 108 10.94 1.62 11.55
N LYS A 109 10.86 2.92 11.81
CA LYS A 109 11.39 3.53 13.05
C LYS A 109 10.75 2.93 14.32
N LYS A 110 9.51 2.44 14.25
CA LYS A 110 8.83 1.73 15.35
C LYS A 110 9.12 0.23 15.33
N VAL A 111 9.20 -0.37 14.14
CA VAL A 111 9.25 -1.83 13.99
C VAL A 111 10.66 -2.38 14.17
N VAL A 112 11.66 -1.81 13.50
CA VAL A 112 13.05 -2.33 13.51
C VAL A 112 13.65 -2.42 14.92
N PRO A 113 13.48 -1.42 15.82
CA PRO A 113 14.03 -1.51 17.18
C PRO A 113 13.47 -2.66 18.03
N THR A 114 12.31 -3.21 17.68
CA THR A 114 11.74 -4.38 18.39
C THR A 114 12.54 -5.66 18.13
N GLY A 115 13.18 -5.77 16.97
CA GLY A 115 13.83 -7.00 16.50
C GLY A 115 12.85 -8.07 16.03
N ASN A 116 11.59 -7.71 15.78
CA ASN A 116 10.53 -8.62 15.32
C ASN A 116 10.60 -8.94 13.83
N LEU A 117 11.29 -8.11 13.04
CA LEU A 117 11.62 -8.39 11.64
C LEU A 117 13.11 -8.71 11.52
N LYS A 118 13.45 -9.61 10.62
CA LYS A 118 14.84 -9.91 10.25
C LYS A 118 15.25 -9.11 9.00
N GLY A 119 16.53 -8.84 8.88
CA GLY A 119 17.14 -8.37 7.64
C GLY A 119 17.00 -9.40 6.54
N ILE A 120 16.57 -8.95 5.37
CA ILE A 120 16.38 -9.80 4.19
C ILE A 120 17.70 -9.85 3.43
N ASP A 121 18.21 -11.05 3.21
CA ASP A 121 19.45 -11.25 2.45
C ASP A 121 19.24 -10.92 0.97
N VAL A 122 19.83 -9.82 0.51
CA VAL A 122 19.70 -9.34 -0.87
C VAL A 122 20.28 -10.32 -1.90
N LYS A 123 21.21 -11.21 -1.51
CA LYS A 123 21.74 -12.25 -2.39
C LYS A 123 20.69 -13.28 -2.79
N ARG A 124 19.60 -13.39 -2.04
CA ARG A 124 18.45 -14.25 -2.35
C ARG A 124 17.41 -13.55 -3.22
N ILE A 125 17.59 -12.27 -3.57
CA ILE A 125 16.67 -11.47 -4.39
C ILE A 125 17.25 -11.32 -5.79
N LYS A 126 16.63 -11.96 -6.77
CA LYS A 126 17.13 -12.05 -8.17
C LYS A 126 17.30 -10.69 -8.86
N ASN A 127 16.40 -9.74 -8.57
CA ASN A 127 16.37 -8.41 -9.18
C ASN A 127 16.75 -7.30 -8.19
N ALA A 128 17.54 -7.60 -7.15
CA ALA A 128 17.94 -6.62 -6.14
C ALA A 128 18.74 -5.45 -6.72
N ASP A 129 19.59 -5.71 -7.69
CA ASP A 129 20.41 -4.75 -8.41
C ASP A 129 19.59 -3.81 -9.33
N LYS A 130 18.36 -4.20 -9.67
CA LYS A 130 17.41 -3.45 -10.51
C LYS A 130 16.41 -2.62 -9.70
N ILE A 131 16.45 -2.69 -8.38
CA ILE A 131 15.64 -1.81 -7.52
C ILE A 131 15.98 -0.35 -7.84
N THR A 132 14.95 0.46 -8.11
CA THR A 132 15.14 1.86 -8.51
C THR A 132 15.99 2.63 -7.52
N THR A 133 16.86 3.52 -8.05
CA THR A 133 17.75 4.36 -7.25
C THR A 133 17.03 5.30 -6.30
N LEU A 134 15.73 5.49 -6.48
CA LEU A 134 14.89 6.24 -5.55
C LEU A 134 14.94 5.62 -4.14
N PHE A 135 14.91 4.28 -4.03
CA PHE A 135 14.99 3.58 -2.73
C PHE A 135 16.41 3.56 -2.16
N THR A 136 17.39 3.30 -3.00
CA THR A 136 18.76 3.02 -2.53
C THR A 136 19.61 4.28 -2.40
N LYS A 137 19.38 5.29 -3.25
CA LYS A 137 20.18 6.53 -3.32
C LYS A 137 19.36 7.80 -3.08
N GLY A 138 18.01 7.73 -3.13
CA GLY A 138 17.14 8.92 -3.11
C GLY A 138 17.27 9.74 -4.39
N GLU A 139 17.35 9.07 -5.56
CA GLU A 139 17.59 9.69 -6.85
C GLU A 139 16.60 9.19 -7.91
N VAL A 140 16.19 10.11 -8.78
CA VAL A 140 15.45 9.83 -10.01
C VAL A 140 16.24 10.40 -11.19
N ALA A 141 16.54 9.58 -12.18
CA ALA A 141 17.37 9.95 -13.33
C ALA A 141 18.70 10.66 -12.92
N GLY A 142 19.33 10.16 -11.85
CA GLY A 142 20.60 10.71 -11.34
C GLY A 142 20.48 12.01 -10.55
N LYS A 143 19.28 12.55 -10.35
CA LYS A 143 19.02 13.77 -9.57
C LYS A 143 18.43 13.42 -8.20
N LYS A 144 18.95 14.06 -7.15
CA LYS A 144 18.40 13.95 -5.80
C LYS A 144 16.96 14.46 -5.75
N VAL A 145 16.10 13.74 -5.00
CA VAL A 145 14.73 14.18 -4.68
C VAL A 145 14.66 14.67 -3.23
N GLY A 146 13.52 15.26 -2.85
CA GLY A 146 13.28 15.70 -1.49
C GLY A 146 13.47 14.56 -0.47
N ASP A 147 14.07 14.87 0.67
CA ASP A 147 14.58 13.93 1.66
C ASP A 147 14.01 14.18 3.07
N GLN A 148 13.11 15.14 3.22
CA GLN A 148 12.41 15.36 4.48
C GLN A 148 11.55 14.15 4.83
N GLY A 149 11.42 13.85 6.11
CA GLY A 149 10.71 12.68 6.61
C GLY A 149 11.53 11.39 6.51
N THR A 150 10.83 10.25 6.38
CA THR A 150 11.46 8.92 6.34
C THR A 150 11.64 8.46 4.90
N ALA A 151 12.57 9.12 4.19
CA ALA A 151 12.96 8.65 2.85
C ALA A 151 13.51 7.21 2.92
N PRO A 152 13.10 6.31 2.02
CA PRO A 152 13.49 4.89 2.07
C PRO A 152 14.99 4.68 2.19
N ARG A 153 15.82 5.47 1.48
CA ARG A 153 17.28 5.38 1.54
C ARG A 153 17.88 5.48 2.95
N LYS A 154 17.16 6.10 3.91
CA LYS A 154 17.61 6.28 5.30
C LYS A 154 17.38 5.04 6.16
N VAL A 155 16.48 4.15 5.74
CA VAL A 155 15.98 3.03 6.56
C VAL A 155 15.97 1.68 5.82
N ILE A 156 16.43 1.64 4.56
CA ILE A 156 16.36 0.44 3.73
C ILE A 156 17.37 -0.64 4.13
N TYR A 157 18.54 -0.26 4.70
CA TYR A 157 19.59 -1.22 5.06
C TYR A 157 19.68 -1.40 6.57
N LEU A 158 19.96 -2.64 6.99
CA LEU A 158 20.28 -3.01 8.37
C LEU A 158 21.76 -3.38 8.48
N GLU A 159 22.36 -3.21 9.67
CA GLU A 159 23.77 -3.58 9.91
C GLU A 159 24.00 -5.11 9.83
N GLY A 160 22.93 -5.93 9.96
CA GLY A 160 22.99 -7.39 9.88
C GLY A 160 21.59 -8.00 9.88
N GLU A 161 21.49 -9.33 9.68
CA GLU A 161 20.23 -10.05 9.62
C GLU A 161 19.36 -9.84 10.89
N LYS A 162 19.98 -9.81 12.06
CA LYS A 162 19.30 -9.66 13.36
C LYS A 162 19.45 -8.25 13.95
N SER A 163 19.91 -7.29 13.13
CA SER A 163 20.13 -5.94 13.61
C SER A 163 18.82 -5.22 13.91
N LYS A 164 18.86 -4.40 14.96
CA LYS A 164 17.80 -3.45 15.35
C LYS A 164 18.15 -2.01 14.94
N VAL A 165 19.20 -1.86 14.15
CA VAL A 165 19.78 -0.58 13.77
C VAL A 165 19.90 -0.48 12.26
N PHE A 166 19.52 0.67 11.73
CA PHE A 166 19.67 0.99 10.31
C PHE A 166 21.14 1.27 9.99
N ALA A 167 21.62 0.67 8.90
CA ALA A 167 22.95 0.94 8.40
C ALA A 167 23.00 2.27 7.65
N LYS A 168 24.09 3.00 7.82
CA LYS A 168 24.35 4.27 7.12
C LYS A 168 24.81 4.08 5.66
N SER A 169 25.20 2.88 5.31
CA SER A 169 25.72 2.48 3.98
C SER A 169 25.05 1.20 3.52
N PRO A 170 25.03 0.89 2.21
CA PRO A 170 24.52 -0.39 1.72
C PRO A 170 25.19 -1.59 2.38
N THR A 171 24.40 -2.57 2.78
CA THR A 171 24.84 -3.84 3.35
C THR A 171 24.18 -4.99 2.57
N GLN A 172 24.50 -6.23 2.96
CA GLN A 172 23.83 -7.43 2.45
C GLN A 172 22.36 -7.54 2.91
N TYR A 173 21.93 -6.77 3.93
CA TYR A 173 20.63 -6.95 4.56
C TYR A 173 19.75 -5.72 4.37
N MET A 174 18.59 -5.93 3.75
CA MET A 174 17.54 -4.90 3.67
C MET A 174 16.51 -5.10 4.78
N SER A 175 15.99 -4.01 5.31
CA SER A 175 14.89 -4.01 6.29
C SER A 175 13.59 -4.48 5.69
N LEU A 176 13.30 -4.01 4.48
CA LEU A 176 12.21 -4.44 3.59
C LEU A 176 12.75 -4.55 2.17
N ILE A 177 12.16 -5.44 1.38
CA ILE A 177 12.34 -5.44 -0.07
C ILE A 177 11.27 -4.54 -0.67
N PRO A 178 11.64 -3.45 -1.37
CA PRO A 178 10.68 -2.52 -1.94
C PRO A 178 9.68 -3.18 -2.89
N THR A 179 8.42 -2.78 -2.81
CA THR A 179 7.33 -3.29 -3.66
C THR A 179 6.75 -2.21 -4.55
N VAL A 180 5.98 -1.32 -3.95
CA VAL A 180 5.32 -0.21 -4.62
C VAL A 180 5.52 1.10 -3.89
N TYR A 181 5.37 2.19 -4.61
CA TYR A 181 5.45 3.55 -4.08
C TYR A 181 4.64 4.50 -4.94
N ASN A 182 4.38 5.66 -4.39
CA ASN A 182 3.77 6.75 -5.12
C ASN A 182 4.13 8.10 -4.48
N ALA A 183 3.66 9.16 -5.12
CA ALA A 183 3.78 10.52 -4.61
C ALA A 183 2.41 11.19 -4.74
N ASP A 184 1.90 11.68 -3.63
CA ASP A 184 0.54 12.19 -3.46
C ASP A 184 0.48 13.71 -3.40
N THR A 185 -0.67 14.26 -3.79
CA THR A 185 -0.94 15.69 -3.87
C THR A 185 -2.45 15.95 -3.76
N LEU A 186 -2.94 17.09 -4.26
CA LEU A 186 -4.36 17.38 -4.32
C LEU A 186 -5.01 16.71 -5.52
N GLY A 187 -6.14 16.04 -5.28
CA GLY A 187 -7.10 15.65 -6.31
C GLY A 187 -8.19 16.71 -6.44
N ILE A 188 -8.61 16.99 -7.66
CA ILE A 188 -9.68 17.94 -7.96
C ILE A 188 -10.72 17.39 -8.93
N ARG A 189 -11.90 18.03 -8.94
CA ARG A 189 -12.96 17.88 -9.93
C ARG A 189 -12.85 18.99 -10.98
N PRO A 190 -12.18 18.76 -12.13
CA PRO A 190 -11.98 19.81 -13.14
C PRO A 190 -13.28 20.24 -13.83
N ASP A 191 -14.30 19.40 -13.79
CA ASP A 191 -15.66 19.75 -14.24
C ASP A 191 -16.35 20.78 -13.33
N LEU A 192 -15.96 20.84 -12.04
CA LEU A 192 -16.52 21.75 -11.04
C LEU A 192 -15.58 22.94 -10.73
N ILE A 193 -14.27 22.80 -10.96
CA ILE A 193 -13.25 23.85 -10.77
C ILE A 193 -12.75 24.31 -12.13
N LYS A 194 -13.07 25.54 -12.53
CA LYS A 194 -12.81 26.05 -13.88
C LYS A 194 -11.50 26.83 -14.01
N ARG A 195 -10.62 26.77 -13.02
CA ARG A 195 -9.30 27.44 -13.03
C ARG A 195 -8.19 26.46 -12.66
N PRO A 196 -6.94 26.77 -13.02
CA PRO A 196 -5.80 25.95 -12.60
C PRO A 196 -5.65 25.93 -11.08
N ILE A 197 -5.33 24.77 -10.53
CA ILE A 197 -4.90 24.56 -9.14
C ILE A 197 -3.41 24.25 -9.18
N THR A 198 -2.57 25.09 -8.60
CA THR A 198 -1.12 25.02 -8.73
C THR A 198 -0.35 25.00 -7.42
N SER A 199 -1.05 25.04 -6.29
CA SER A 199 -0.44 25.11 -4.96
C SER A 199 -1.23 24.31 -3.93
N TRP A 200 -0.54 23.71 -2.96
CA TRP A 200 -1.16 23.09 -1.80
C TRP A 200 -2.01 24.06 -0.98
N ALA A 201 -1.70 25.38 -0.99
CA ALA A 201 -2.49 26.41 -0.33
C ALA A 201 -3.97 26.41 -0.74
N GLU A 202 -4.27 25.92 -1.94
CA GLU A 202 -5.64 25.87 -2.47
C GLU A 202 -6.57 24.95 -1.65
N LEU A 203 -6.05 24.02 -0.88
CA LEU A 203 -6.88 23.19 0.02
C LEU A 203 -7.61 24.03 1.07
N LEU A 204 -7.00 25.14 1.52
CA LEU A 204 -7.60 26.07 2.47
C LEU A 204 -8.09 27.37 1.83
N ASN A 205 -8.17 27.44 0.50
CA ASN A 205 -8.73 28.61 -0.19
C ASN A 205 -10.23 28.73 0.12
N PRO A 206 -10.70 29.91 0.61
CA PRO A 206 -12.10 30.16 0.94
C PRO A 206 -13.10 29.89 -0.21
N GLU A 207 -12.65 29.91 -1.47
CA GLU A 207 -13.45 29.54 -2.64
C GLU A 207 -14.04 28.13 -2.50
N PHE A 208 -13.32 27.23 -1.83
CA PHE A 208 -13.74 25.83 -1.64
C PHE A 208 -14.34 25.55 -0.26
N LYS A 209 -14.83 26.60 0.42
CA LYS A 209 -15.50 26.47 1.72
C LYS A 209 -16.64 25.46 1.67
N GLY A 210 -16.61 24.46 2.58
CA GLY A 210 -17.58 23.37 2.64
C GLY A 210 -17.47 22.34 1.51
N LYS A 211 -16.38 22.40 0.71
CA LYS A 211 -16.14 21.50 -0.43
C LYS A 211 -14.72 20.92 -0.45
N ALA A 212 -13.93 21.17 0.59
CA ALA A 212 -12.59 20.60 0.76
C ALA A 212 -12.61 19.40 1.71
N SER A 213 -11.60 18.52 1.59
CA SER A 213 -11.34 17.43 2.53
C SER A 213 -9.86 17.14 2.67
N ILE A 214 -9.45 16.65 3.83
CA ILE A 214 -8.07 16.23 4.11
C ILE A 214 -8.07 14.82 4.73
N LEU A 215 -7.00 14.07 4.49
CA LEU A 215 -6.80 12.73 5.03
C LEU A 215 -6.73 12.75 6.56
N ASN A 216 -7.59 11.96 7.20
CA ASN A 216 -7.66 11.79 8.65
C ASN A 216 -6.90 10.54 9.12
N ILE A 217 -5.63 10.46 8.76
CA ILE A 217 -4.64 9.56 9.35
C ILE A 217 -3.55 10.46 9.92
N PRO A 218 -3.42 10.59 11.26
CA PRO A 218 -2.59 11.63 11.88
C PRO A 218 -1.17 11.73 11.33
N SER A 219 -0.46 10.59 11.22
CA SER A 219 0.92 10.52 10.74
C SER A 219 1.11 10.93 9.27
N ILE A 220 0.04 10.91 8.48
CA ILE A 220 0.05 11.29 7.07
C ILE A 220 -0.60 12.65 6.87
N GLY A 221 -1.79 12.87 7.42
CA GLY A 221 -2.53 14.12 7.27
C GLY A 221 -1.79 15.34 7.80
N ILE A 222 -1.00 15.19 8.86
CA ILE A 222 -0.15 16.28 9.37
C ILE A 222 0.92 16.73 8.35
N MET A 223 1.40 15.81 7.52
CA MET A 223 2.34 16.11 6.45
C MET A 223 1.67 16.92 5.32
N ASP A 224 0.44 16.52 4.93
CA ASP A 224 -0.37 17.27 3.97
C ASP A 224 -0.68 18.68 4.50
N ALA A 225 -1.02 18.78 5.79
CA ALA A 225 -1.23 20.08 6.45
C ALA A 225 0.04 20.95 6.45
N ALA A 226 1.22 20.36 6.68
CA ALA A 226 2.48 21.08 6.62
C ALA A 226 2.80 21.59 5.20
N MET A 227 2.48 20.80 4.17
CA MET A 227 2.59 21.26 2.78
C MET A 227 1.70 22.48 2.53
N VAL A 228 0.47 22.48 3.07
CA VAL A 228 -0.46 23.61 2.96
C VAL A 228 0.06 24.85 3.71
N VAL A 229 0.48 24.70 4.97
CA VAL A 229 1.00 25.79 5.80
C VAL A 229 2.23 26.46 5.17
N GLU A 230 3.14 25.65 4.63
CA GLU A 230 4.32 26.16 3.92
C GLU A 230 3.93 26.85 2.61
N ALA A 231 2.99 26.29 1.85
CA ALA A 231 2.47 26.87 0.62
C ALA A 231 1.75 28.21 0.84
N MET A 232 1.11 28.40 2.00
CA MET A 232 0.52 29.66 2.44
C MET A 232 1.56 30.69 2.88
N GLY A 233 2.84 30.32 2.99
CA GLY A 233 3.92 31.17 3.48
C GLY A 233 3.87 31.46 4.99
N LEU A 234 3.10 30.67 5.75
CA LEU A 234 2.94 30.86 7.19
C LEU A 234 4.16 30.38 7.98
N TYR A 235 4.80 29.31 7.51
CA TYR A 235 6.00 28.75 8.11
C TYR A 235 6.81 27.93 7.07
N LYS A 236 8.12 27.86 7.26
CA LYS A 236 9.01 26.98 6.46
C LYS A 236 9.60 25.92 7.37
N TYR A 237 9.20 24.66 7.17
CA TYR A 237 9.64 23.55 8.00
C TYR A 237 11.05 23.11 7.64
N PRO A 238 11.97 22.95 8.63
CA PRO A 238 13.25 22.27 8.42
C PRO A 238 13.05 20.84 7.98
N ASP A 239 12.12 20.10 8.63
CA ASP A 239 11.68 18.76 8.24
C ASP A 239 10.20 18.57 8.60
N LYS A 240 9.34 18.51 7.56
CA LYS A 240 7.90 18.26 7.72
C LYS A 240 7.60 16.91 8.38
N GLY A 241 8.52 15.95 8.25
CA GLY A 241 8.37 14.60 8.86
C GLY A 241 8.91 14.49 10.27
N ASN A 242 9.54 15.55 10.83
CA ASN A 242 10.02 15.55 12.21
C ASN A 242 9.85 16.93 12.86
N MET A 243 8.61 17.33 13.01
CA MET A 243 8.23 18.64 13.57
C MET A 243 8.45 18.71 15.06
N THR A 244 8.88 19.88 15.53
CA THR A 244 8.84 20.26 16.95
C THR A 244 7.41 20.49 17.42
N LYS A 245 7.17 20.46 18.75
CA LYS A 245 5.84 20.76 19.32
C LYS A 245 5.29 22.11 18.87
N LYS A 246 6.13 23.15 18.75
CA LYS A 246 5.72 24.48 18.26
C LYS A 246 5.26 24.44 16.80
N GLU A 247 5.92 23.65 15.95
CA GLU A 247 5.55 23.49 14.55
C GLU A 247 4.26 22.68 14.41
N ILE A 248 4.08 21.64 15.24
CA ILE A 248 2.84 20.89 15.34
C ILE A 248 1.69 21.80 15.77
N ASP A 249 1.88 22.60 16.83
CA ASP A 249 0.86 23.54 17.34
C ASP A 249 0.42 24.55 16.27
N LEU A 250 1.38 25.13 15.54
CA LEU A 250 1.08 26.06 14.44
C LEU A 250 0.26 25.36 13.34
N THR A 251 0.68 24.17 12.91
CA THR A 251 0.03 23.42 11.86
C THR A 251 -1.42 23.06 12.26
N ILE A 252 -1.59 22.52 13.46
CA ILE A 252 -2.90 22.12 13.98
C ILE A 252 -3.82 23.32 14.21
N LYS A 253 -3.29 24.44 14.75
CA LYS A 253 -4.04 25.69 14.89
C LYS A 253 -4.61 26.16 13.55
N THR A 254 -3.80 26.15 12.48
CA THR A 254 -4.23 26.51 11.12
C THR A 254 -5.39 25.62 10.65
N LEU A 255 -5.31 24.31 10.87
CA LEU A 255 -6.39 23.39 10.51
C LEU A 255 -7.67 23.61 11.34
N ILE A 256 -7.54 23.85 12.65
CA ILE A 256 -8.68 24.15 13.54
C ILE A 256 -9.38 25.43 13.11
N GLU A 257 -8.64 26.50 12.80
CA GLU A 257 -9.21 27.77 12.31
C GLU A 257 -9.96 27.56 11.00
N ALA A 258 -9.38 26.81 10.05
CA ALA A 258 -10.03 26.47 8.78
C ALA A 258 -11.30 25.64 9.00
N LYS A 259 -11.26 24.64 9.89
CA LYS A 259 -12.43 23.78 10.19
C LYS A 259 -13.56 24.60 10.83
N LYS A 260 -13.26 25.46 11.82
CA LYS A 260 -14.23 26.37 12.44
C LYS A 260 -14.82 27.37 11.45
N ALA A 261 -14.05 27.78 10.45
CA ALA A 261 -14.53 28.60 9.34
C ALA A 261 -15.43 27.81 8.35
N GLY A 262 -15.58 26.49 8.52
CA GLY A 262 -16.39 25.63 7.67
C GLY A 262 -15.73 25.23 6.36
N GLN A 263 -14.38 25.21 6.30
CA GLN A 263 -13.63 24.86 5.10
C GLN A 263 -13.88 23.42 4.65
N PHE A 264 -13.85 22.48 5.61
CA PHE A 264 -13.94 21.06 5.30
C PHE A 264 -15.40 20.58 5.26
N ARG A 265 -15.76 19.84 4.20
CA ARG A 265 -17.02 19.09 4.11
C ARG A 265 -16.99 17.88 5.02
N SER A 266 -15.88 17.16 5.00
CA SER A 266 -15.57 16.02 5.88
C SER A 266 -14.06 15.77 5.92
N LEU A 267 -13.65 14.83 6.77
CA LEU A 267 -12.30 14.30 6.81
C LEU A 267 -12.38 12.82 6.43
N TRP A 268 -11.60 12.38 5.44
CA TRP A 268 -11.63 10.98 4.99
C TRP A 268 -10.50 10.16 5.60
N LYS A 269 -10.72 8.88 5.87
CA LYS A 269 -9.77 7.99 6.54
C LYS A 269 -9.46 6.70 5.78
N ASP A 270 -10.21 6.39 4.71
CA ASP A 270 -9.98 5.20 3.89
C ASP A 270 -10.16 5.51 2.39
N PHE A 271 -9.68 4.57 1.57
CA PHE A 271 -9.67 4.69 0.12
C PHE A 271 -11.07 4.94 -0.46
N ASN A 272 -12.07 4.21 0.03
CA ASN A 272 -13.43 4.29 -0.51
C ASN A 272 -14.12 5.62 -0.12
N GLU A 273 -13.89 6.12 1.10
CA GLU A 273 -14.36 7.45 1.50
C GLU A 273 -13.80 8.53 0.58
N SER A 274 -12.48 8.51 0.33
CA SER A 274 -11.82 9.46 -0.59
C SER A 274 -12.45 9.43 -1.99
N VAL A 275 -12.62 8.22 -2.55
CA VAL A 275 -13.24 8.03 -3.87
C VAL A 275 -14.69 8.52 -3.90
N ASN A 276 -15.49 8.17 -2.88
CA ASN A 276 -16.92 8.50 -2.84
C ASN A 276 -17.16 10.00 -2.69
N LEU A 277 -16.40 10.70 -1.84
CA LEU A 277 -16.51 12.15 -1.66
C LEU A 277 -16.23 12.90 -2.97
N MET A 278 -15.20 12.50 -3.72
CA MET A 278 -14.89 13.10 -5.01
C MET A 278 -15.94 12.71 -6.07
N ALA A 279 -16.38 11.46 -6.11
CA ALA A 279 -17.33 10.97 -7.10
C ALA A 279 -18.71 11.62 -6.92
N SER A 280 -19.18 11.84 -5.70
CA SER A 280 -20.45 12.51 -5.42
C SER A 280 -20.43 14.02 -5.74
N GLY A 281 -19.24 14.64 -5.79
CA GLY A 281 -19.09 16.10 -5.93
C GLY A 281 -19.35 16.87 -4.64
N GLU A 282 -19.55 16.19 -3.51
CA GLU A 282 -19.61 16.85 -2.19
C GLU A 282 -18.28 17.51 -1.83
N VAL A 283 -17.19 16.91 -2.29
CA VAL A 283 -15.84 17.45 -2.22
C VAL A 283 -15.34 17.68 -3.64
N VAL A 284 -14.74 18.83 -3.88
CA VAL A 284 -14.21 19.20 -5.20
C VAL A 284 -12.67 19.29 -5.19
N ILE A 285 -12.08 19.40 -4.00
CA ILE A 285 -10.63 19.44 -3.76
C ILE A 285 -10.28 18.71 -2.47
N GLN A 286 -9.31 17.81 -2.52
CA GLN A 286 -8.83 17.12 -1.31
C GLN A 286 -7.39 16.65 -1.46
N SER A 287 -6.67 16.47 -0.33
CA SER A 287 -5.47 15.64 -0.35
C SER A 287 -5.87 14.22 -0.75
N MET A 288 -5.22 13.63 -1.74
CA MET A 288 -5.74 12.42 -2.37
C MET A 288 -4.63 11.48 -2.82
N TRP A 289 -4.86 10.19 -2.68
CA TRP A 289 -3.97 9.19 -3.24
C TRP A 289 -4.17 9.07 -4.75
N SER A 290 -3.07 9.02 -5.51
CA SER A 290 -3.11 8.90 -6.97
C SER A 290 -4.00 7.75 -7.48
N PRO A 291 -3.98 6.53 -6.89
CA PRO A 291 -4.87 5.47 -7.31
C PRO A 291 -6.36 5.75 -7.05
N ALA A 292 -6.69 6.60 -6.07
CA ALA A 292 -8.08 7.00 -5.83
C ALA A 292 -8.61 7.91 -6.95
N VAL A 293 -7.75 8.77 -7.53
CA VAL A 293 -8.09 9.53 -8.76
C VAL A 293 -8.43 8.57 -9.90
N THR A 294 -7.60 7.54 -10.09
CA THR A 294 -7.83 6.49 -11.08
C THR A 294 -9.18 5.78 -10.86
N ALA A 295 -9.51 5.47 -9.59
CA ALA A 295 -10.77 4.83 -9.23
C ALA A 295 -12.01 5.74 -9.43
N VAL A 296 -11.88 7.06 -9.28
CA VAL A 296 -12.97 8.01 -9.64
C VAL A 296 -13.17 8.03 -11.16
N ARG A 297 -12.09 8.05 -11.93
CA ARG A 297 -12.15 8.00 -13.40
C ARG A 297 -12.78 6.72 -13.94
N SER A 298 -12.52 5.57 -13.32
CA SER A 298 -13.16 4.30 -13.73
C SER A 298 -14.69 4.31 -13.59
N LYS A 299 -15.24 5.25 -12.80
CA LYS A 299 -16.68 5.51 -12.70
C LYS A 299 -17.21 6.48 -13.76
N GLY A 300 -16.38 6.90 -14.72
CA GLY A 300 -16.74 7.87 -15.75
C GLY A 300 -16.82 9.33 -15.25
N ILE A 301 -16.21 9.63 -14.12
CA ILE A 301 -16.23 10.95 -13.48
C ILE A 301 -14.85 11.61 -13.63
N ASP A 302 -14.85 12.88 -14.08
CA ASP A 302 -13.61 13.63 -14.21
C ASP A 302 -12.98 13.89 -12.85
N CYS A 303 -11.74 13.49 -12.71
CA CYS A 303 -10.92 13.74 -11.54
C CYS A 303 -9.46 13.87 -11.97
N THR A 304 -8.73 14.85 -11.45
CA THR A 304 -7.36 15.14 -11.86
C THR A 304 -6.46 15.22 -10.64
N PHE A 305 -5.27 14.68 -10.79
CA PHE A 305 -4.22 14.70 -9.78
C PHE A 305 -3.24 15.85 -10.08
N GLN A 306 -3.17 16.84 -9.21
CA GLN A 306 -2.54 18.11 -9.54
C GLN A 306 -1.02 18.12 -9.36
N PRO A 307 -0.23 18.49 -10.39
CA PRO A 307 1.18 18.83 -10.22
C PRO A 307 1.26 20.22 -9.55
N LEU A 308 1.62 20.25 -8.27
CA LEU A 308 1.71 21.48 -7.49
C LEU A 308 3.16 21.98 -7.40
N LYS A 309 3.36 23.28 -7.33
CA LYS A 309 4.69 23.90 -7.31
C LYS A 309 5.54 23.53 -6.09
N GLU A 310 4.90 23.18 -4.98
CA GLU A 310 5.57 22.73 -3.76
C GLU A 310 5.97 21.25 -3.81
N GLY A 311 5.56 20.53 -4.85
CA GLY A 311 5.86 19.11 -5.04
C GLY A 311 4.90 18.18 -4.32
N TYR A 312 5.36 16.95 -4.11
CA TYR A 312 4.55 15.82 -3.66
C TYR A 312 4.99 15.31 -2.29
N ARG A 313 4.04 14.75 -1.54
CA ARG A 313 4.32 13.89 -0.39
C ARG A 313 4.39 12.44 -0.87
N ALA A 314 5.55 11.81 -0.71
CA ALA A 314 5.77 10.44 -1.15
C ALA A 314 5.58 9.42 -0.03
N TRP A 315 5.29 8.19 -0.44
CA TRP A 315 5.25 7.02 0.40
C TRP A 315 5.82 5.80 -0.34
N ALA A 316 6.26 4.81 0.41
CA ALA A 316 6.81 3.59 -0.14
C ALA A 316 6.53 2.42 0.79
N ALA A 317 6.22 1.27 0.21
CA ALA A 317 6.00 0.01 0.91
C ALA A 317 7.01 -1.05 0.50
N GLY A 318 7.13 -2.08 1.32
CA GLY A 318 8.01 -3.20 1.04
C GLY A 318 7.69 -4.44 1.86
N PHE A 319 8.14 -5.58 1.36
CA PHE A 319 7.99 -6.87 2.04
C PHE A 319 9.01 -7.03 3.14
N GLY A 320 8.54 -7.41 4.33
CA GLY A 320 9.33 -7.77 5.50
C GLY A 320 9.10 -9.21 5.94
N LEU A 321 10.06 -9.78 6.66
CA LEU A 321 10.01 -11.14 7.15
C LEU A 321 10.10 -11.16 8.67
N PRO A 322 9.22 -11.90 9.39
CA PRO A 322 9.34 -12.09 10.83
C PRO A 322 10.69 -12.68 11.23
N ALA A 323 11.25 -12.22 12.34
CA ALA A 323 12.54 -12.70 12.83
C ALA A 323 12.57 -14.21 13.10
N THR A 324 11.44 -14.78 13.49
CA THR A 324 11.28 -16.21 13.81
C THR A 324 11.00 -17.08 12.60
N LEU A 325 10.75 -16.50 11.42
CA LEU A 325 10.40 -17.25 10.21
C LEU A 325 11.60 -18.08 9.73
N SER A 326 11.36 -19.37 9.43
CA SER A 326 12.40 -20.31 9.01
C SER A 326 11.82 -21.42 8.12
N GLY A 327 12.71 -22.28 7.59
CA GLY A 327 12.33 -23.47 6.81
C GLY A 327 11.54 -23.15 5.55
N ARG A 328 10.67 -24.07 5.14
CA ARG A 328 9.91 -23.99 3.88
C ARG A 328 9.06 -22.72 3.73
N LYS A 329 8.53 -22.18 4.82
CA LYS A 329 7.79 -20.91 4.75
C LYS A 329 8.70 -19.72 4.44
N LEU A 330 9.91 -19.70 5.00
CA LEU A 330 10.91 -18.68 4.65
C LEU A 330 11.28 -18.75 3.17
N ASP A 331 11.50 -19.95 2.65
CA ASP A 331 11.81 -20.16 1.23
C ASP A 331 10.64 -19.74 0.34
N GLY A 332 9.41 -20.10 0.72
CA GLY A 332 8.20 -19.67 0.03
C GLY A 332 8.01 -18.14 0.03
N CYS A 333 8.38 -17.44 1.11
CA CYS A 333 8.36 -15.97 1.14
C CYS A 333 9.39 -15.37 0.18
N TYR A 334 10.61 -15.90 0.12
CA TYR A 334 11.59 -15.45 -0.87
C TYR A 334 11.13 -15.74 -2.31
N GLU A 335 10.45 -16.85 -2.54
CA GLU A 335 9.88 -17.15 -3.84
C GLU A 335 8.78 -16.16 -4.23
N PHE A 336 7.89 -15.81 -3.28
CA PHE A 336 6.88 -14.77 -3.51
C PHE A 336 7.50 -13.39 -3.80
N ILE A 337 8.51 -12.97 -3.02
CA ILE A 337 9.22 -11.71 -3.23
C ILE A 337 9.85 -11.68 -4.62
N ASN A 338 10.56 -12.73 -5.02
CA ASN A 338 11.20 -12.82 -6.32
C ASN A 338 10.17 -12.82 -7.46
N TRP A 339 9.09 -13.59 -7.33
CA TRP A 339 7.99 -13.62 -8.30
C TRP A 339 7.32 -12.25 -8.45
N PHE A 340 7.09 -11.56 -7.33
CA PHE A 340 6.48 -10.22 -7.33
C PHE A 340 7.36 -9.20 -8.09
N LEU A 341 8.68 -9.26 -7.91
CA LEU A 341 9.64 -8.38 -8.56
C LEU A 341 9.99 -8.80 -10.01
N ASP A 342 9.52 -9.96 -10.49
CA ASP A 342 9.71 -10.42 -11.87
C ASP A 342 8.82 -9.68 -12.89
N GLY A 343 7.99 -8.78 -12.42
CA GLY A 343 7.37 -7.71 -13.19
C GLY A 343 5.88 -7.86 -13.45
N TRP A 344 5.28 -9.07 -13.41
CA TRP A 344 3.84 -9.21 -13.66
C TRP A 344 3.01 -8.44 -12.63
N ALA A 345 3.31 -8.63 -11.34
CA ALA A 345 2.63 -7.91 -10.26
C ALA A 345 2.89 -6.40 -10.34
N GLY A 346 4.13 -6.01 -10.66
CA GLY A 346 4.49 -4.60 -10.86
C GLY A 346 3.71 -3.95 -12.01
N ALA A 347 3.57 -4.61 -13.14
CA ALA A 347 2.78 -4.14 -14.28
C ALA A 347 1.29 -4.08 -13.95
N TYR A 348 0.76 -5.10 -13.23
CA TYR A 348 -0.62 -5.15 -12.76
C TYR A 348 -0.96 -3.94 -11.87
N LEU A 349 -0.09 -3.62 -10.92
CA LEU A 349 -0.26 -2.49 -10.00
C LEU A 349 -0.01 -1.14 -10.71
N ASN A 350 0.91 -1.08 -11.68
CA ASN A 350 1.13 0.13 -12.46
C ASN A 350 -0.12 0.54 -13.25
N ARG A 351 -0.88 -0.41 -13.79
CA ARG A 351 -2.19 -0.16 -14.45
C ARG A 351 -3.25 0.39 -13.50
N GLN A 352 -3.01 0.36 -12.19
CA GLN A 352 -3.86 1.00 -11.17
C GLN A 352 -3.30 2.36 -10.71
N GLY A 353 -2.16 2.81 -11.28
CA GLY A 353 -1.55 4.09 -10.97
C GLY A 353 -0.40 4.04 -9.96
N TYR A 354 -0.02 2.85 -9.46
CA TYR A 354 1.17 2.67 -8.61
C TYR A 354 2.47 2.57 -9.45
N TYR A 355 3.61 2.69 -8.80
CA TYR A 355 4.91 2.41 -9.41
C TYR A 355 5.54 1.17 -8.78
N SER A 356 6.11 0.29 -9.61
CA SER A 356 6.88 -0.86 -9.17
C SER A 356 8.29 -0.48 -8.73
N ALA A 357 8.81 -1.12 -7.69
CA ALA A 357 10.18 -0.93 -7.24
C ALA A 357 11.24 -1.38 -8.29
N VAL A 358 10.89 -2.31 -9.18
CA VAL A 358 11.73 -2.74 -10.29
C VAL A 358 11.04 -2.37 -11.61
N LEU A 359 11.41 -1.22 -12.14
CA LEU A 359 10.77 -0.65 -13.33
C LEU A 359 11.05 -1.46 -14.61
N GLU A 360 12.26 -2.02 -14.75
CA GLU A 360 12.67 -2.77 -15.92
C GLU A 360 11.83 -4.03 -16.14
N THR A 361 11.60 -4.81 -15.06
CA THR A 361 10.81 -6.04 -15.14
C THR A 361 9.33 -5.74 -15.36
N ALA A 362 8.80 -4.67 -14.74
CA ALA A 362 7.43 -4.21 -14.97
C ALA A 362 7.23 -3.77 -16.43
N LYS A 363 8.19 -3.03 -17.01
CA LYS A 363 8.17 -2.62 -18.43
C LYS A 363 8.01 -3.81 -19.36
N ALA A 364 8.74 -4.89 -19.10
CA ALA A 364 8.70 -6.10 -19.93
C ALA A 364 7.33 -6.84 -19.88
N LYS A 365 6.43 -6.48 -18.96
CA LYS A 365 5.08 -7.02 -18.79
C LYS A 365 3.96 -6.03 -19.14
N MET A 366 4.31 -4.89 -19.69
CA MET A 366 3.38 -3.84 -20.13
C MET A 366 3.42 -3.71 -21.65
N GLU A 367 2.29 -3.31 -22.23
CA GLU A 367 2.26 -2.93 -23.64
C GLU A 367 3.01 -1.60 -23.85
N PRO A 368 3.65 -1.39 -25.02
CA PRO A 368 4.41 -0.17 -25.28
C PRO A 368 3.61 1.12 -25.07
N TYR A 369 2.31 1.14 -25.43
CA TYR A 369 1.45 2.31 -25.25
C TYR A 369 1.11 2.58 -23.78
N GLU A 370 0.97 1.52 -22.95
CA GLU A 370 0.77 1.65 -21.51
C GLU A 370 1.99 2.28 -20.85
N TRP A 371 3.19 1.76 -21.19
CA TRP A 371 4.45 2.32 -20.70
C TRP A 371 4.62 3.78 -21.10
N ALA A 372 4.36 4.12 -22.38
CA ALA A 372 4.44 5.47 -22.89
C ALA A 372 3.52 6.43 -22.10
N TYR A 373 2.28 6.02 -21.80
CA TYR A 373 1.35 6.81 -21.01
C TYR A 373 1.77 6.90 -19.53
N TRP A 374 1.99 5.74 -18.87
CA TRP A 374 2.21 5.69 -17.44
C TRP A 374 3.57 6.20 -16.99
N MET A 375 4.61 5.95 -17.78
CA MET A 375 5.99 6.22 -17.39
C MET A 375 6.65 7.38 -18.16
N GLU A 376 6.33 7.52 -19.43
CA GLU A 376 6.94 8.57 -20.27
C GLU A 376 6.07 9.83 -20.33
N GLY A 377 4.82 9.78 -19.83
CA GLY A 377 3.89 10.92 -19.84
C GLY A 377 3.45 11.34 -21.25
N LYS A 378 3.56 10.42 -22.22
CA LYS A 378 3.12 10.66 -23.59
C LYS A 378 1.59 10.57 -23.70
N PRO A 379 0.97 11.27 -24.69
CA PRO A 379 -0.45 11.09 -24.95
C PRO A 379 -0.80 9.62 -25.23
N ALA A 380 -1.92 9.17 -24.69
CA ALA A 380 -2.42 7.82 -24.90
C ALA A 380 -2.74 7.60 -26.40
N THR A 381 -2.14 6.59 -27.01
CA THR A 381 -2.42 6.21 -28.42
C THR A 381 -3.57 5.23 -28.55
N GLN A 382 -3.99 4.64 -27.43
CA GLN A 382 -5.14 3.77 -27.29
C GLN A 382 -5.82 4.07 -25.94
N ASP A 383 -7.05 3.59 -25.72
CA ASP A 383 -7.70 3.67 -24.40
C ASP A 383 -6.84 2.93 -23.36
N VAL A 384 -6.39 3.64 -22.34
CA VAL A 384 -5.64 3.07 -21.21
C VAL A 384 -6.64 2.43 -20.24
N LYS A 385 -6.46 1.15 -19.95
CA LYS A 385 -7.40 0.37 -19.16
C LYS A 385 -6.82 -0.05 -17.82
N SER A 386 -7.71 -0.19 -16.81
CA SER A 386 -7.40 -0.88 -15.56
C SER A 386 -7.18 -2.37 -15.81
N PRO A 387 -6.59 -3.13 -14.85
CA PRO A 387 -6.52 -4.59 -14.96
C PRO A 387 -7.88 -5.28 -15.09
N LYS A 388 -8.98 -4.60 -14.72
CA LYS A 388 -10.36 -5.09 -14.83
C LYS A 388 -11.05 -4.68 -16.13
N GLY A 389 -10.35 -3.92 -16.99
CA GLY A 389 -10.85 -3.50 -18.29
C GLY A 389 -11.54 -2.12 -18.32
N ASP A 390 -11.67 -1.43 -17.15
CA ASP A 390 -12.26 -0.10 -17.10
C ASP A 390 -11.36 0.91 -17.80
N VAL A 391 -11.92 1.82 -18.57
CA VAL A 391 -11.17 2.87 -19.25
C VAL A 391 -10.79 3.97 -18.26
N LEU A 392 -9.49 4.15 -18.04
CA LEU A 392 -8.92 5.13 -17.13
C LEU A 392 -8.49 6.42 -17.83
N ALA A 393 -8.12 6.32 -19.11
CA ALA A 393 -7.79 7.45 -19.95
C ALA A 393 -8.16 7.14 -21.40
N LYS A 394 -8.75 8.10 -22.10
CA LYS A 394 -9.10 8.02 -23.51
C LYS A 394 -7.87 8.32 -24.38
N VAL A 395 -7.95 7.91 -25.66
CA VAL A 395 -6.99 8.31 -26.69
C VAL A 395 -6.76 9.82 -26.63
N GLY A 396 -5.50 10.25 -26.68
CA GLY A 396 -5.08 11.65 -26.60
C GLY A 396 -4.90 12.19 -25.17
N ALA A 397 -5.41 11.52 -24.15
CA ALA A 397 -5.20 11.94 -22.77
C ALA A 397 -3.74 11.85 -22.36
N VAL A 398 -3.28 12.82 -21.58
CA VAL A 398 -1.94 12.86 -20.98
C VAL A 398 -2.05 12.56 -19.50
N ARG A 399 -1.07 11.83 -18.95
CA ARG A 399 -1.05 11.54 -17.51
C ARG A 399 -0.87 12.79 -16.68
N ASP A 400 -1.65 12.90 -15.62
CA ASP A 400 -1.51 13.98 -14.62
C ASP A 400 -0.11 14.00 -14.02
N GLY A 401 0.50 15.18 -13.95
CA GLY A 401 1.85 15.36 -13.44
C GLY A 401 2.96 14.93 -14.43
N GLY A 402 2.61 14.46 -15.62
CA GLY A 402 3.56 14.12 -16.68
C GLY A 402 4.25 12.77 -16.49
N SER A 403 5.54 12.69 -16.86
CA SER A 403 6.32 11.46 -16.78
C SER A 403 6.63 11.00 -15.35
N TYR A 404 7.05 9.75 -15.21
CA TYR A 404 7.61 9.21 -13.97
C TYR A 404 8.71 10.10 -13.40
N GLU A 405 9.66 10.52 -14.25
CA GLU A 405 10.78 11.35 -13.83
C GLU A 405 10.32 12.72 -13.32
N THR A 406 9.36 13.34 -13.99
CA THR A 406 8.79 14.62 -13.56
C THR A 406 8.07 14.48 -12.21
N ARG A 407 7.23 13.46 -12.06
CA ARG A 407 6.46 13.27 -10.83
C ARG A 407 7.34 12.89 -9.66
N MET A 408 8.17 11.85 -9.79
CA MET A 408 9.03 11.39 -8.70
C MET A 408 10.18 12.36 -8.43
N GLY A 409 10.65 13.08 -9.45
CA GLY A 409 11.61 14.17 -9.29
C GLY A 409 11.06 15.35 -8.47
N GLY A 410 9.73 15.52 -8.44
CA GLY A 410 9.02 16.55 -7.66
C GLY A 410 8.72 16.16 -6.20
N ILE A 411 9.23 15.04 -5.69
CA ILE A 411 9.04 14.66 -4.27
C ILE A 411 9.64 15.70 -3.36
N ALA A 412 8.84 16.27 -2.46
CA ALA A 412 9.26 17.25 -1.45
C ALA A 412 9.54 16.60 -0.09
N CYS A 413 8.73 15.63 0.32
CA CYS A 413 8.87 14.93 1.59
C CYS A 413 8.29 13.52 1.52
N TRP A 414 8.59 12.72 2.52
CA TRP A 414 8.15 11.33 2.68
C TRP A 414 7.33 11.16 3.94
N ASN A 415 6.33 10.30 3.93
CA ASN A 415 5.61 9.91 5.13
C ASN A 415 6.61 9.60 6.26
N ALA A 416 6.26 9.97 7.49
CA ALA A 416 7.14 9.80 8.63
C ALA A 416 6.37 9.53 9.92
N VAL A 417 7.01 8.78 10.80
CA VAL A 417 6.70 8.80 12.23
C VAL A 417 7.69 9.75 12.88
N MET A 418 7.22 10.91 13.33
CA MET A 418 8.06 11.93 13.96
C MET A 418 8.38 11.58 15.42
N ASP A 419 9.43 12.18 15.97
CA ASP A 419 9.85 11.93 17.36
C ASP A 419 8.72 12.33 18.34
N GLU A 420 8.04 13.45 18.08
CA GLU A 420 6.89 13.93 18.85
C GLU A 420 5.55 13.29 18.44
N ASN A 421 5.57 12.05 17.95
CA ASN A 421 4.38 11.39 17.39
C ASN A 421 3.19 11.33 18.35
N ASN A 422 3.41 11.03 19.63
CA ASN A 422 2.31 10.96 20.60
C ASN A 422 1.65 12.33 20.83
N TYR A 423 2.47 13.38 20.91
CA TYR A 423 1.99 14.75 21.00
C TYR A 423 1.22 15.15 19.74
N MET A 424 1.76 14.84 18.58
CA MET A 424 1.13 15.12 17.29
C MET A 424 -0.23 14.44 17.16
N VAL A 425 -0.35 13.16 17.54
CA VAL A 425 -1.65 12.42 17.52
C VAL A 425 -2.66 13.06 18.45
N GLN A 426 -2.25 13.47 19.66
CA GLN A 426 -3.14 14.20 20.59
C GLN A 426 -3.64 15.50 19.94
N LYS A 427 -2.76 16.31 19.37
CA LYS A 427 -3.11 17.57 18.71
C LYS A 427 -3.97 17.37 17.46
N TRP A 428 -3.72 16.31 16.69
CA TRP A 428 -4.58 15.94 15.58
C TRP A 428 -6.01 15.61 16.02
N ASN A 429 -6.17 14.88 17.13
CA ASN A 429 -7.47 14.60 17.70
C ASN A 429 -8.20 15.88 18.16
N GLU A 430 -7.49 16.89 18.67
CA GLU A 430 -8.07 18.22 18.96
C GLU A 430 -8.61 18.86 17.67
N PHE A 431 -7.88 18.78 16.54
CA PHE A 431 -8.38 19.24 15.24
C PHE A 431 -9.63 18.44 14.79
N VAL A 432 -9.60 17.12 14.92
CA VAL A 432 -10.75 16.28 14.52
C VAL A 432 -11.99 16.58 15.36
N ALA A 433 -11.83 16.95 16.63
CA ALA A 433 -12.93 17.27 17.55
C ALA A 433 -13.44 18.73 17.42
N ALA A 434 -12.63 19.65 16.89
CA ALA A 434 -12.98 21.09 16.77
C ALA A 434 -14.08 21.31 15.72
#